data_7537a21e5ac6e510c0482c4b8e5e1ba0
#
_entry.id   7537a21e5ac6e510c0482c4b8e5e1ba0
#
_cell.length_a   1.000
_cell.length_b   1.000
_cell.length_c   1.000
_cell.angle_alpha   90.00
_cell.angle_beta   90.00
_cell.angle_gamma   90.00
#
_symmetry.space_group_name_H-M   'P 1'
#
loop_
_entity.id
_entity.type
_entity.pdbx_description
1 polymer ?
#
loop_
_entity_poly.entity_id
_entity_poly.type
_entity_poly.pdbx_seq_one_letter_code
_entity_poly.pdbx_strand_id
1 'polypeptide(L)'
;MKKNFLKTIMVLGALTLYLFPAYGQSPEKMSYQAVIRNSSDQLVTDQLVGMQISILQGSASGTAVYVETQTPTTNANGLVSIEIGSGTIVSGSFADIDWANGPYFIETETDPTGGTNYTITGTSQLLSV
;
A
#
# COMPACT_ATOMS: atom_id res chain seq x y z
N MET A 1 53.78 -17.85 -2.11
CA MET A 1 52.79 -18.66 -2.85
C MET A 1 51.56 -18.93 -2.02
N LYS A 2 51.69 -19.45 -0.84
CA LYS A 2 50.54 -19.72 0.03
C LYS A 2 49.73 -18.49 0.38
N LYS A 3 50.37 -17.36 0.53
CA LYS A 3 49.69 -16.09 0.88
C LYS A 3 48.80 -15.60 -0.26
N ASN A 4 49.20 -15.80 -1.51
CA ASN A 4 48.41 -15.37 -2.65
C ASN A 4 47.15 -16.24 -2.81
N PHE A 5 47.28 -17.50 -2.53
CA PHE A 5 46.16 -18.44 -2.59
C PHE A 5 45.06 -18.05 -1.56
N LEU A 6 45.47 -17.74 -0.33
CA LEU A 6 44.52 -17.32 0.71
C LEU A 6 43.81 -16.01 0.36
N LYS A 7 44.53 -15.06 -0.22
CA LYS A 7 43.93 -13.79 -0.65
C LYS A 7 42.87 -14.00 -1.72
N THR A 8 43.13 -14.90 -2.65
CA THR A 8 42.19 -15.23 -3.73
C THR A 8 40.89 -15.79 -3.18
N ILE A 9 40.98 -16.68 -2.19
CA ILE A 9 39.79 -17.27 -1.55
C ILE A 9 38.98 -16.21 -0.82
N MET A 10 39.62 -15.32 -0.12
CA MET A 10 38.93 -14.25 0.59
C MET A 10 38.17 -13.31 -0.35
N VAL A 11 38.75 -12.98 -1.49
CA VAL A 11 38.09 -12.14 -2.50
C VAL A 11 36.83 -12.82 -3.03
N LEU A 12 36.90 -14.11 -3.31
CA LEU A 12 35.73 -14.86 -3.78
C LEU A 12 34.61 -14.89 -2.74
N GLY A 13 34.96 -15.09 -1.48
CA GLY A 13 33.97 -15.07 -0.40
C GLY A 13 33.28 -13.73 -0.24
N ALA A 14 34.04 -12.64 -0.32
CA ALA A 14 33.48 -11.29 -0.25
C ALA A 14 32.55 -11.02 -1.42
N LEU A 15 32.91 -11.43 -2.61
CA LEU A 15 32.09 -11.23 -3.79
C LEU A 15 30.75 -11.94 -3.69
N THR A 16 30.73 -13.13 -3.13
CA THR A 16 29.50 -13.92 -2.95
C THR A 16 28.53 -13.21 -2.00
N LEU A 17 29.02 -12.56 -0.95
CA LEU A 17 28.19 -11.85 -0.01
C LEU A 17 27.47 -10.65 -0.61
N TYR A 18 28.03 -10.01 -1.61
CA TYR A 18 27.40 -8.86 -2.27
C TYR A 18 26.20 -9.24 -3.13
N LEU A 19 26.01 -10.49 -3.44
CA LEU A 19 24.89 -10.91 -4.27
C LEU A 19 23.56 -11.01 -3.51
N PHE A 20 23.59 -11.15 -2.19
CA PHE A 20 22.38 -11.33 -1.42
C PHE A 20 21.46 -10.10 -1.37
N PRO A 21 21.96 -8.88 -1.19
CA PRO A 21 21.07 -7.72 -1.14
C PRO A 21 20.47 -7.34 -2.49
N ALA A 22 20.92 -7.96 -3.57
CA ALA A 22 20.47 -7.61 -4.92
C ALA A 22 19.12 -8.22 -5.29
N TYR A 23 18.60 -9.15 -4.50
CA TYR A 23 17.29 -9.73 -4.76
C TYR A 23 16.22 -8.80 -4.22
N GLY A 24 15.50 -8.18 -5.12
CA GLY A 24 14.47 -7.24 -4.80
C GLY A 24 13.36 -7.86 -3.98
N GLN A 25 12.90 -7.14 -3.00
CA GLN A 25 11.68 -7.45 -2.30
C GLN A 25 10.51 -6.89 -3.09
N SER A 26 9.33 -7.50 -2.98
CA SER A 26 8.12 -6.94 -3.53
C SER A 26 7.88 -5.55 -2.93
N PRO A 27 7.40 -4.59 -3.70
CA PRO A 27 7.06 -3.29 -3.15
C PRO A 27 6.10 -3.46 -1.97
N GLU A 28 6.41 -2.80 -0.86
CA GLU A 28 5.56 -2.82 0.33
C GLU A 28 4.55 -1.69 0.34
N LYS A 29 4.43 -0.96 -0.77
CA LYS A 29 3.58 0.21 -0.89
C LYS A 29 2.99 0.31 -2.28
N MET A 30 1.81 0.89 -2.35
CA MET A 30 1.09 1.11 -3.60
C MET A 30 0.57 2.54 -3.62
N SER A 31 0.86 3.28 -4.70
CA SER A 31 0.31 4.62 -4.89
C SER A 31 -1.18 4.57 -5.19
N TYR A 32 -1.94 5.44 -4.58
CA TYR A 32 -3.37 5.54 -4.78
C TYR A 32 -3.81 7.01 -4.75
N GLN A 33 -4.66 7.39 -5.68
CA GLN A 33 -5.22 8.73 -5.75
C GLN A 33 -6.73 8.65 -5.87
N ALA A 34 -7.42 9.59 -5.23
CA ALA A 34 -8.87 9.67 -5.30
C ALA A 34 -9.33 11.11 -5.17
N VAL A 35 -10.44 11.42 -5.82
CA VAL A 35 -11.15 12.68 -5.63
C VAL A 35 -12.24 12.43 -4.59
N ILE A 36 -12.25 13.23 -3.54
CA ILE A 36 -13.18 13.07 -2.42
C ILE A 36 -14.35 14.02 -2.61
N ARG A 37 -15.55 13.45 -2.60
CA ARG A 37 -16.80 14.17 -2.62
C ARG A 37 -17.63 13.82 -1.38
N ASN A 38 -18.39 14.78 -0.88
CA ASN A 38 -19.29 14.52 0.25
C ASN A 38 -20.58 13.85 -0.26
N SER A 39 -21.51 13.58 0.67
CA SER A 39 -22.79 12.94 0.36
C SER A 39 -23.70 13.80 -0.53
N SER A 40 -23.40 15.09 -0.65
CA SER A 40 -24.10 16.01 -1.58
C SER A 40 -23.37 16.17 -2.91
N ASP A 41 -22.41 15.28 -3.21
CA ASP A 41 -21.61 15.28 -4.43
C ASP A 41 -20.76 16.54 -4.63
N GLN A 42 -20.43 17.23 -3.55
CA GLN A 42 -19.56 18.40 -3.59
C GLN A 42 -18.12 17.98 -3.30
N LEU A 43 -17.17 18.64 -3.96
CA LEU A 43 -15.75 18.41 -3.68
C LEU A 43 -15.41 18.78 -2.24
N VAL A 44 -14.68 17.90 -1.58
CA VAL A 44 -14.11 18.16 -0.24
C VAL A 44 -12.69 18.69 -0.49
N THR A 45 -12.51 20.00 -0.35
CA THR A 45 -11.26 20.69 -0.72
C THR A 45 -10.53 21.19 0.53
N ASP A 46 -9.20 21.14 0.46
CA ASP A 46 -8.29 21.66 1.49
C ASP A 46 -8.69 21.21 2.92
N GLN A 47 -9.05 19.94 3.03
CA GLN A 47 -9.65 19.36 4.23
C GLN A 47 -8.93 18.08 4.63
N LEU A 48 -8.64 17.94 5.92
CA LEU A 48 -8.21 16.67 6.49
C LEU A 48 -9.37 15.69 6.43
N VAL A 49 -9.15 14.51 5.87
CA VAL A 49 -10.15 13.44 5.82
C VAL A 49 -9.61 12.19 6.52
N GLY A 50 -10.52 11.38 7.05
CA GLY A 50 -10.15 10.06 7.58
C GLY A 50 -10.46 8.99 6.55
N MET A 51 -9.53 8.08 6.32
CA MET A 51 -9.72 6.99 5.37
C MET A 51 -9.36 5.65 5.99
N GLN A 52 -10.17 4.65 5.72
CA GLN A 52 -9.83 3.26 5.95
C GLN A 52 -9.73 2.57 4.60
N ILE A 53 -8.60 1.93 4.36
CA ILE A 53 -8.31 1.23 3.10
C ILE A 53 -8.23 -0.25 3.40
N SER A 54 -9.02 -1.04 2.66
CA SER A 54 -9.04 -2.50 2.78
C SER A 54 -8.67 -3.12 1.46
N ILE A 55 -7.84 -4.15 1.49
CA ILE A 55 -7.58 -5.02 0.34
C ILE A 55 -8.43 -6.26 0.50
N LEU A 56 -9.35 -6.47 -0.44
CA LEU A 56 -10.31 -7.58 -0.42
C LEU A 56 -9.86 -8.65 -1.41
N GLN A 57 -10.01 -9.90 -1.03
CA GLN A 57 -9.63 -11.03 -1.87
C GLN A 57 -10.85 -11.75 -2.42
N GLY A 58 -10.82 -12.04 -3.70
CA GLY A 58 -11.78 -12.90 -4.37
C GLY A 58 -12.95 -12.17 -5.02
N SER A 59 -13.51 -11.16 -4.37
CA SER A 59 -14.64 -10.38 -4.89
C SER A 59 -14.70 -9.02 -4.22
N ALA A 60 -15.57 -8.15 -4.72
CA ALA A 60 -15.80 -6.82 -4.14
C ALA A 60 -16.40 -6.88 -2.73
N SER A 61 -16.91 -8.03 -2.32
CA SER A 61 -17.39 -8.30 -0.96
C SER A 61 -16.55 -9.38 -0.28
N GLY A 62 -15.35 -9.63 -0.77
CA GLY A 62 -14.46 -10.66 -0.27
C GLY A 62 -13.85 -10.36 1.09
N THR A 63 -13.07 -11.31 1.58
CA THR A 63 -12.37 -11.16 2.85
C THR A 63 -11.29 -10.09 2.76
N ALA A 64 -11.24 -9.21 3.74
CA ALA A 64 -10.17 -8.24 3.85
C ALA A 64 -8.89 -8.95 4.32
N VAL A 65 -7.86 -8.94 3.48
CA VAL A 65 -6.55 -9.52 3.81
C VAL A 65 -5.61 -8.50 4.40
N TYR A 66 -5.93 -7.22 4.24
CA TYR A 66 -5.16 -6.11 4.78
C TYR A 66 -6.07 -4.91 5.00
N VAL A 67 -5.92 -4.24 6.12
CA VAL A 67 -6.66 -3.01 6.45
C VAL A 67 -5.73 -2.01 7.11
N GLU A 68 -5.77 -0.78 6.64
CA GLU A 68 -5.04 0.33 7.25
C GLU A 68 -5.91 1.58 7.31
N THR A 69 -5.50 2.55 8.15
CA THR A 69 -6.11 3.87 8.19
C THR A 69 -5.08 4.94 7.85
N GLN A 70 -5.54 6.00 7.23
CA GLN A 70 -4.75 7.19 6.91
C GLN A 70 -5.59 8.46 7.10
N THR A 71 -4.91 9.57 7.31
CA THR A 71 -5.57 10.88 7.48
C THR A 71 -4.95 11.89 6.52
N PRO A 72 -5.16 11.74 5.20
CA PRO A 72 -4.63 12.68 4.23
C PRO A 72 -5.43 13.98 4.22
N THR A 73 -4.83 15.00 3.61
CA THR A 73 -5.51 16.27 3.36
C THR A 73 -5.79 16.40 1.87
N THR A 74 -7.02 16.73 1.51
CA THR A 74 -7.37 16.99 0.11
C THR A 74 -6.75 18.30 -0.36
N ASN A 75 -6.47 18.40 -1.66
CA ASN A 75 -6.03 19.65 -2.27
C ASN A 75 -7.22 20.49 -2.73
N ALA A 76 -6.96 21.59 -3.46
CA ALA A 76 -8.00 22.49 -3.96
C ALA A 76 -8.96 21.83 -4.95
N ASN A 77 -8.59 20.69 -5.50
CA ASN A 77 -9.43 19.92 -6.43
C ASN A 77 -10.11 18.72 -5.73
N GLY A 78 -10.00 18.61 -4.42
CA GLY A 78 -10.56 17.49 -3.68
C GLY A 78 -9.74 16.20 -3.81
N LEU A 79 -8.52 16.27 -4.33
CA LEU A 79 -7.67 15.11 -4.57
C LEU A 79 -6.86 14.75 -3.33
N VAL A 80 -6.82 13.47 -3.00
CA VAL A 80 -5.85 12.89 -2.07
C VAL A 80 -4.89 11.98 -2.83
N SER A 81 -3.63 11.99 -2.40
CA SER A 81 -2.60 11.06 -2.84
C SER A 81 -2.05 10.36 -1.63
N ILE A 82 -2.13 9.05 -1.62
CA ILE A 82 -1.63 8.24 -0.49
C ILE A 82 -0.78 7.09 -1.00
N GLU A 83 0.02 6.53 -0.10
CA GLU A 83 0.70 5.27 -0.34
C GLU A 83 0.06 4.21 0.56
N ILE A 84 -0.66 3.27 -0.06
CA ILE A 84 -1.22 2.12 0.67
C ILE A 84 -0.05 1.24 1.09
N GLY A 85 -0.03 0.86 2.35
CA GLY A 85 1.09 0.15 2.96
C GLY A 85 1.87 1.03 3.93
N SER A 86 1.63 2.35 3.95
CA SER A 86 2.32 3.28 4.84
C SER A 86 1.44 3.84 5.96
N GLY A 87 0.18 3.46 6.01
CA GLY A 87 -0.76 3.92 7.03
C GLY A 87 -0.62 3.19 8.36
N THR A 88 -1.57 3.44 9.25
CA THR A 88 -1.66 2.72 10.52
C THR A 88 -2.36 1.39 10.27
N ILE A 89 -1.67 0.29 10.56
CA ILE A 89 -2.18 -1.06 10.29
C ILE A 89 -3.30 -1.39 11.28
N VAL A 90 -4.46 -1.79 10.75
CA VAL A 90 -5.58 -2.32 11.52
C VAL A 90 -5.51 -3.84 11.56
N SER A 91 -5.25 -4.48 10.40
CA SER A 91 -5.11 -5.93 10.33
C SER A 91 -4.28 -6.34 9.11
N GLY A 92 -3.65 -7.49 9.20
CA GLY A 92 -2.86 -8.07 8.12
C GLY A 92 -1.48 -7.44 7.95
N SER A 93 -0.78 -7.89 6.92
CA SER A 93 0.52 -7.35 6.53
C SER A 93 0.54 -7.17 5.01
N PHE A 94 0.82 -5.96 4.57
CA PHE A 94 0.84 -5.66 3.13
C PHE A 94 1.91 -6.48 2.41
N ALA A 95 3.06 -6.67 3.05
CA ALA A 95 4.15 -7.46 2.46
C ALA A 95 3.81 -8.94 2.29
N ASP A 96 2.85 -9.47 3.07
CA ASP A 96 2.49 -10.87 3.05
C ASP A 96 1.33 -11.19 2.09
N ILE A 97 0.81 -10.20 1.37
CA ILE A 97 -0.25 -10.44 0.40
C ILE A 97 0.29 -11.26 -0.75
N ASP A 98 -0.33 -12.41 -1.01
CA ASP A 98 -0.02 -13.24 -2.18
C ASP A 98 -0.79 -12.71 -3.39
N TRP A 99 -0.18 -11.79 -4.10
CA TRP A 99 -0.81 -11.13 -5.25
C TRP A 99 -1.13 -12.09 -6.40
N ALA A 100 -0.53 -13.27 -6.42
CA ALA A 100 -0.83 -14.28 -7.43
C ALA A 100 -2.17 -15.00 -7.16
N ASN A 101 -2.72 -14.87 -5.96
CA ASN A 101 -3.92 -15.56 -5.53
C ASN A 101 -5.15 -14.64 -5.54
N GLY A 102 -5.22 -13.74 -6.53
CA GLY A 102 -6.34 -12.83 -6.71
C GLY A 102 -7.57 -13.50 -7.32
N PRO A 103 -8.55 -12.69 -7.75
CA PRO A 103 -8.48 -11.23 -7.87
C PRO A 103 -8.50 -10.51 -6.52
N TYR A 104 -8.03 -9.25 -6.55
CA TYR A 104 -8.03 -8.37 -5.39
C TYR A 104 -8.78 -7.07 -5.70
N PHE A 105 -9.35 -6.49 -4.66
CA PHE A 105 -10.12 -5.26 -4.75
C PHE A 105 -9.64 -4.29 -3.68
N ILE A 106 -9.67 -3.00 -3.97
CA ILE A 106 -9.48 -1.94 -2.98
C ILE A 106 -10.84 -1.42 -2.59
N GLU A 107 -11.11 -1.42 -1.30
CA GLU A 107 -12.24 -0.71 -0.73
C GLU A 107 -11.72 0.48 0.07
N THR A 108 -12.25 1.67 -0.22
CA THR A 108 -11.97 2.86 0.56
C THR A 108 -13.23 3.31 1.27
N GLU A 109 -13.08 3.61 2.55
CA GLU A 109 -14.12 4.19 3.38
C GLU A 109 -13.59 5.53 3.88
N THR A 110 -14.35 6.60 3.70
CA THR A 110 -13.87 7.95 3.97
C THR A 110 -14.83 8.70 4.88
N ASP A 111 -14.25 9.34 5.89
CA ASP A 111 -14.92 10.36 6.69
C ASP A 111 -14.43 11.73 6.21
N PRO A 112 -15.29 12.52 5.53
CA PRO A 112 -14.86 13.81 5.01
C PRO A 112 -14.59 14.87 6.09
N THR A 113 -14.88 14.56 7.35
CA THR A 113 -14.64 15.47 8.48
C THR A 113 -13.36 15.15 9.24
N GLY A 114 -12.61 14.13 8.81
CA GLY A 114 -11.32 13.81 9.41
C GLY A 114 -11.34 12.80 10.53
N GLY A 115 -12.51 12.24 10.85
CA GLY A 115 -12.66 11.23 11.90
C GLY A 115 -12.75 9.82 11.37
N THR A 116 -13.57 9.01 12.03
CA THR A 116 -13.77 7.59 11.69
C THR A 116 -15.24 7.27 11.36
N ASN A 117 -16.05 8.29 11.16
CA ASN A 117 -17.43 8.10 10.71
C ASN A 117 -17.44 8.01 9.18
N TYR A 118 -17.15 6.83 8.66
CA TYR A 118 -16.97 6.60 7.22
C TYR A 118 -18.32 6.59 6.52
N THR A 119 -18.65 7.72 5.92
CA THR A 119 -19.93 7.89 5.20
C THR A 119 -19.81 7.71 3.70
N ILE A 120 -18.60 7.62 3.17
CA ILE A 120 -18.34 7.48 1.73
C ILE A 120 -17.57 6.20 1.51
N THR A 121 -18.12 5.30 0.69
CA THR A 121 -17.50 4.00 0.40
C THR A 121 -17.36 3.82 -1.09
N GLY A 122 -16.22 3.33 -1.52
CA GLY A 122 -15.95 2.99 -2.92
C GLY A 122 -15.13 1.71 -3.01
N THR A 123 -15.40 0.90 -4.02
CA THR A 123 -14.68 -0.35 -4.25
C THR A 123 -14.31 -0.45 -5.71
N SER A 124 -13.06 -0.82 -6.00
CA SER A 124 -12.60 -1.06 -7.36
C SER A 124 -11.65 -2.24 -7.42
N GLN A 125 -11.68 -2.93 -8.55
CA GLN A 125 -10.81 -4.08 -8.76
C GLN A 125 -9.38 -3.60 -9.02
N LEU A 126 -8.42 -4.28 -8.38
CA LEU A 126 -7.01 -4.13 -8.69
C LEU A 126 -6.70 -4.97 -9.92
N LEU A 127 -6.38 -4.29 -11.01
CA LEU A 127 -5.99 -4.96 -12.23
C LEU A 127 -4.50 -5.25 -12.17
N SER A 128 -4.16 -6.45 -12.63
CA SER A 128 -2.78 -6.88 -12.70
C SER A 128 -1.98 -6.00 -13.65
N VAL A 129 -0.80 -5.72 -13.26
CA VAL A 129 0.16 -4.99 -14.08
C VAL A 129 1.12 -5.98 -14.71
#